data_630d5d1a59fb3b6915a98bba92b6eb4c
#
_entry.id   630d5d1a59fb3b6915a98bba92b6eb4c
#
_cell.length_a   1.000
_cell.length_b   1.000
_cell.length_c   1.000
_cell.angle_alpha   90.00
_cell.angle_beta   90.00
_cell.angle_gamma   90.00
#
_symmetry.space_group_name_H-M   'P 1'
#
loop_
_entity.id
_entity.type
_entity.pdbx_description
1 polymer ?
#
loop_
_entity_poly.entity_id
_entity_poly.type
_entity_poly.pdbx_seq_one_letter_code
_entity_poly.pdbx_strand_id
1 'polypeptide(L)'
;MKKIIIALLLIAGTATMEAQNTVWETNVDVATKLALKKKKPLLLFFTGSDWCGWCIRLQKEVLKTPEFEAWAKDNVVLVELDFPRRTPQQPEIQQQNAQLQQMFQVRGYPTIWFAEPTKKDGKVNLNQLGSSGYVAGGPAKWLEGANQILANKK
;
A
#
# COMPACT_ATOMS: atom_id res chain seq x y z
N MET A 1 -34.39 -56.83 -14.88
CA MET A 1 -33.82 -56.01 -13.77
C MET A 1 -32.67 -55.19 -14.33
N LYS A 2 -32.92 -53.91 -14.64
CA LYS A 2 -31.92 -53.01 -15.23
C LYS A 2 -31.19 -52.27 -14.08
N LYS A 3 -29.89 -52.53 -13.92
CA LYS A 3 -29.03 -51.81 -12.97
C LYS A 3 -28.63 -50.47 -13.56
N ILE A 4 -29.14 -49.38 -12.99
CA ILE A 4 -28.77 -48.01 -13.33
C ILE A 4 -27.52 -47.69 -12.52
N ILE A 5 -26.38 -47.53 -13.19
CA ILE A 5 -25.13 -47.05 -12.60
C ILE A 5 -25.14 -45.51 -12.71
N ILE A 6 -25.35 -44.86 -11.58
CA ILE A 6 -25.23 -43.38 -11.49
C ILE A 6 -23.74 -43.06 -11.29
N ALA A 7 -23.11 -42.57 -12.35
CA ALA A 7 -21.75 -42.02 -12.28
C ALA A 7 -21.81 -40.62 -11.66
N LEU A 8 -21.34 -40.48 -10.42
CA LEU A 8 -21.12 -39.17 -9.78
C LEU A 8 -19.91 -38.52 -10.42
N LEU A 9 -20.12 -37.53 -11.27
CA LEU A 9 -19.07 -36.64 -11.76
C LEU A 9 -18.68 -35.62 -10.65
N LEU A 10 -17.57 -35.87 -9.97
CA LEU A 10 -16.91 -34.90 -9.09
C LEU A 10 -16.28 -33.82 -9.95
N ILE A 11 -16.97 -32.69 -10.08
CA ILE A 11 -16.39 -31.47 -10.66
C ILE A 11 -15.46 -30.86 -9.60
N ALA A 12 -14.18 -31.18 -9.69
CA ALA A 12 -13.14 -30.48 -8.93
C ALA A 12 -13.02 -29.06 -9.50
N GLY A 13 -13.70 -28.11 -8.86
CA GLY A 13 -13.55 -26.68 -9.14
C GLY A 13 -12.13 -26.28 -8.78
N THR A 14 -11.25 -26.11 -9.79
CA THR A 14 -9.97 -25.42 -9.63
C THR A 14 -10.27 -23.96 -9.41
N ALA A 15 -10.22 -23.52 -8.14
CA ALA A 15 -10.20 -22.09 -7.81
C ALA A 15 -8.89 -21.53 -8.38
N THR A 16 -8.96 -20.89 -9.52
CA THR A 16 -7.87 -20.03 -10.00
C THR A 16 -7.74 -18.87 -9.02
N MET A 17 -6.73 -18.90 -8.17
CA MET A 17 -6.30 -17.72 -7.43
C MET A 17 -5.80 -16.71 -8.46
N GLU A 18 -6.67 -15.79 -8.90
CA GLU A 18 -6.22 -14.59 -9.57
C GLU A 18 -5.31 -13.84 -8.59
N ALA A 19 -4.04 -13.74 -8.96
CA ALA A 19 -3.11 -12.83 -8.32
C ALA A 19 -3.64 -11.41 -8.55
N GLN A 20 -4.43 -10.90 -7.62
CA GLN A 20 -4.90 -9.52 -7.66
C GLN A 20 -3.71 -8.64 -7.28
N ASN A 21 -3.02 -8.12 -8.30
CA ASN A 21 -1.97 -7.12 -8.10
C ASN A 21 -2.55 -5.96 -7.26
N THR A 22 -1.92 -5.69 -6.13
CA THR A 22 -2.23 -4.51 -5.34
C THR A 22 -1.94 -3.26 -6.17
N VAL A 23 -2.94 -2.38 -6.29
CA VAL A 23 -2.81 -1.16 -7.07
C VAL A 23 -2.14 -0.09 -6.19
N TRP A 24 -1.01 0.41 -6.65
CA TRP A 24 -0.32 1.56 -6.10
C TRP A 24 -0.75 2.82 -6.84
N GLU A 25 -1.41 3.73 -6.14
CA GLU A 25 -1.77 5.05 -6.68
C GLU A 25 -0.54 5.96 -6.66
N THR A 26 -0.41 6.82 -7.66
CA THR A 26 0.62 7.87 -7.70
C THR A 26 0.03 9.25 -7.45
N ASN A 27 -1.28 9.40 -7.62
CA ASN A 27 -2.02 10.63 -7.36
C ASN A 27 -2.70 10.56 -5.99
N VAL A 28 -2.29 11.44 -5.07
CA VAL A 28 -2.78 11.44 -3.69
C VAL A 28 -4.25 11.83 -3.58
N ASP A 29 -4.76 12.66 -4.47
CA ASP A 29 -6.18 13.05 -4.45
C ASP A 29 -7.09 11.87 -4.83
N VAL A 30 -6.67 11.09 -5.83
CA VAL A 30 -7.36 9.85 -6.22
C VAL A 30 -7.33 8.86 -5.07
N ALA A 31 -6.16 8.62 -4.50
CA ALA A 31 -5.98 7.71 -3.36
C ALA A 31 -6.81 8.14 -2.15
N THR A 32 -6.85 9.44 -1.85
CA THR A 32 -7.59 10.00 -0.73
C THR A 32 -9.11 9.81 -0.90
N LYS A 33 -9.63 10.05 -2.09
CA LYS A 33 -11.05 9.78 -2.39
C LYS A 33 -11.40 8.31 -2.22
N LEU A 34 -10.50 7.42 -2.69
CA LEU A 34 -10.65 5.98 -2.54
C LEU A 34 -10.60 5.56 -1.06
N ALA A 35 -9.66 6.10 -0.29
CA ALA A 35 -9.49 5.83 1.13
C ALA A 35 -10.72 6.27 1.95
N LEU A 36 -11.26 7.46 1.69
CA LEU A 36 -12.51 7.94 2.30
C LEU A 36 -13.69 7.02 1.98
N LYS A 37 -13.83 6.62 0.71
CA LYS A 37 -14.89 5.69 0.26
C LYS A 37 -14.79 4.32 0.94
N LYS A 38 -13.57 3.78 1.04
CA LYS A 38 -13.29 2.46 1.63
C LYS A 38 -13.16 2.51 3.16
N LYS A 39 -13.13 3.69 3.77
CA LYS A 39 -12.87 3.91 5.21
C LYS A 39 -11.54 3.29 5.67
N LYS A 40 -10.53 3.41 4.82
CA LYS A 40 -9.18 2.89 5.06
C LYS A 40 -8.16 4.01 5.14
N PRO A 41 -7.11 3.89 5.97
CA PRO A 41 -5.99 4.82 5.93
C PRO A 41 -5.18 4.67 4.63
N LEU A 42 -4.42 5.71 4.33
CA LEU A 42 -3.39 5.70 3.30
C LEU A 42 -2.10 5.11 3.86
N LEU A 43 -1.41 4.32 3.05
CA LEU A 43 0.00 3.99 3.21
C LEU A 43 0.77 4.80 2.17
N LEU A 44 1.54 5.80 2.62
CA LEU A 44 2.32 6.71 1.79
C LEU A 44 3.77 6.24 1.75
N PHE A 45 4.20 5.67 0.65
CA PHE A 45 5.56 5.16 0.46
C PHE A 45 6.43 6.19 -0.25
N PHE A 46 7.26 6.90 0.50
CA PHE A 46 8.28 7.83 -0.01
C PHE A 46 9.52 7.02 -0.42
N THR A 47 9.84 7.06 -1.70
CA THR A 47 10.87 6.20 -2.31
C THR A 47 11.71 6.91 -3.34
N GLY A 48 12.84 6.33 -3.69
CA GLY A 48 13.67 6.72 -4.84
C GLY A 48 13.88 5.50 -5.73
N SER A 49 12.96 5.27 -6.66
CA SER A 49 12.83 4.02 -7.41
C SER A 49 14.08 3.62 -8.20
N ASP A 50 14.84 4.59 -8.71
CA ASP A 50 15.97 4.36 -9.61
C ASP A 50 17.35 4.58 -8.96
N TRP A 51 17.40 4.87 -7.64
CA TRP A 51 18.68 5.11 -6.95
C TRP A 51 18.74 4.63 -5.50
N CYS A 52 17.60 4.43 -4.82
CA CYS A 52 17.56 4.11 -3.40
C CYS A 52 17.63 2.59 -3.15
N GLY A 53 18.81 2.08 -2.84
CA GLY A 53 19.02 0.64 -2.61
C GLY A 53 18.16 0.06 -1.48
N TRP A 54 17.98 0.78 -0.37
CA TRP A 54 17.13 0.35 0.74
C TRP A 54 15.64 0.36 0.39
N CYS A 55 15.19 1.24 -0.53
CA CYS A 55 13.83 1.25 -1.04
C CYS A 55 13.56 0.00 -1.90
N ILE A 56 14.50 -0.33 -2.78
CA ILE A 56 14.44 -1.54 -3.62
C ILE A 56 14.41 -2.79 -2.73
N ARG A 57 15.22 -2.81 -1.67
CA ARG A 57 15.25 -3.90 -0.71
C ARG A 57 13.93 -4.06 0.04
N LEU A 58 13.33 -2.96 0.55
CA LEU A 58 12.03 -2.96 1.20
C LEU A 58 10.92 -3.49 0.26
N GLN A 59 10.93 -3.04 -0.99
CA GLN A 59 9.98 -3.55 -1.99
C GLN A 59 10.12 -5.05 -2.17
N LYS A 60 11.35 -5.56 -2.35
CA LYS A 60 11.61 -6.98 -2.60
C LYS A 60 11.27 -7.86 -1.38
N GLU A 61 11.66 -7.43 -0.19
CA GLU A 61 11.56 -8.25 1.03
C GLU A 61 10.20 -8.13 1.73
N VAL A 62 9.43 -7.06 1.44
CA VAL A 62 8.14 -6.80 2.10
C VAL A 62 7.05 -6.45 1.11
N LEU A 63 7.14 -5.31 0.41
CA LEU A 63 5.99 -4.70 -0.27
C LEU A 63 5.49 -5.48 -1.51
N LYS A 64 6.32 -6.37 -2.07
CA LYS A 64 5.98 -7.26 -3.21
C LYS A 64 5.76 -8.71 -2.78
N THR A 65 5.61 -8.97 -1.49
CA THR A 65 5.33 -10.31 -0.99
C THR A 65 3.82 -10.57 -0.95
N PRO A 66 3.38 -11.83 -1.18
CA PRO A 66 1.96 -12.18 -1.09
C PRO A 66 1.33 -11.84 0.25
N GLU A 67 2.09 -11.94 1.35
CA GLU A 67 1.65 -11.61 2.70
C GLU A 67 1.32 -10.12 2.84
N PHE A 68 2.19 -9.24 2.32
CA PHE A 68 1.93 -7.81 2.32
C PHE A 68 0.75 -7.46 1.41
N GLU A 69 0.67 -8.03 0.21
CA GLU A 69 -0.41 -7.75 -0.74
C GLU A 69 -1.78 -8.14 -0.17
N ALA A 70 -1.89 -9.31 0.47
CA ALA A 70 -3.11 -9.74 1.13
C ALA A 70 -3.49 -8.80 2.27
N TRP A 71 -2.54 -8.44 3.13
CA TRP A 71 -2.75 -7.51 4.23
C TRP A 71 -3.15 -6.11 3.73
N ALA A 72 -2.44 -5.57 2.74
CA ALA A 72 -2.68 -4.23 2.21
C ALA A 72 -4.08 -4.09 1.62
N LYS A 73 -4.54 -5.10 0.88
CA LYS A 73 -5.88 -5.15 0.30
C LYS A 73 -6.97 -4.89 1.35
N ASP A 74 -6.81 -5.39 2.56
CA ASP A 74 -7.81 -5.28 3.61
C ASP A 74 -7.64 -4.05 4.50
N ASN A 75 -6.42 -3.53 4.64
CA ASN A 75 -6.08 -2.55 5.67
C ASN A 75 -5.82 -1.13 5.18
N VAL A 76 -5.32 -0.94 3.97
CA VAL A 76 -4.84 0.38 3.50
C VAL A 76 -5.18 0.65 2.04
N VAL A 77 -5.03 1.92 1.63
CA VAL A 77 -4.89 2.32 0.23
C VAL A 77 -3.44 2.71 0.02
N LEU A 78 -2.79 2.12 -1.00
CA LEU A 78 -1.38 2.27 -1.27
C LEU A 78 -1.10 3.49 -2.16
N VAL A 79 -0.13 4.30 -1.77
CA VAL A 79 0.34 5.47 -2.53
C VAL A 79 1.86 5.42 -2.65
N GLU A 80 2.37 5.43 -3.88
CA GLU A 80 3.79 5.55 -4.17
C GLU A 80 4.14 7.00 -4.46
N LEU A 81 5.02 7.56 -3.64
CA LEU A 81 5.54 8.92 -3.77
C LEU A 81 7.02 8.81 -4.16
N ASP A 82 7.27 8.68 -5.46
CA ASP A 82 8.60 8.47 -6.01
C ASP A 82 9.35 9.79 -6.20
N PHE A 83 10.66 9.77 -5.95
CA PHE A 83 11.61 10.84 -6.15
C PHE A 83 12.76 10.35 -7.04
N PRO A 84 12.49 10.10 -8.34
CA PRO A 84 13.48 9.57 -9.25
C PRO A 84 14.56 10.61 -9.55
N ARG A 85 15.79 10.15 -9.85
CA ARG A 85 16.93 11.00 -10.26
C ARG A 85 17.25 10.87 -11.74
N ARG A 86 16.90 9.77 -12.36
CA ARG A 86 17.23 9.44 -13.75
C ARG A 86 16.00 9.37 -14.64
N THR A 87 14.85 9.01 -14.06
CA THR A 87 13.59 8.84 -14.80
C THR A 87 12.81 10.15 -14.76
N PRO A 88 12.36 10.69 -15.90
CA PRO A 88 11.49 11.86 -15.94
C PRO A 88 10.17 11.60 -15.21
N GLN A 89 9.67 12.61 -14.51
CA GLN A 89 8.41 12.58 -13.80
C GLN A 89 7.55 13.78 -14.20
N GLN A 90 6.23 13.60 -14.25
CA GLN A 90 5.31 14.69 -14.57
C GLN A 90 5.42 15.80 -13.51
N PRO A 91 5.45 17.09 -13.90
CA PRO A 91 5.65 18.21 -12.98
C PRO A 91 4.63 18.26 -11.84
N GLU A 92 3.37 17.92 -12.12
CA GLU A 92 2.28 17.90 -11.13
C GLU A 92 2.54 16.85 -10.04
N ILE A 93 3.01 15.67 -10.43
CA ILE A 93 3.36 14.59 -9.48
C ILE A 93 4.61 14.96 -8.69
N GLN A 94 5.60 15.55 -9.34
CA GLN A 94 6.81 16.04 -8.65
C GLN A 94 6.47 17.09 -7.60
N GLN A 95 5.60 18.04 -7.93
CA GLN A 95 5.15 19.09 -7.00
C GLN A 95 4.33 18.50 -5.85
N GLN A 96 3.39 17.61 -6.13
CA GLN A 96 2.61 16.88 -5.13
C GLN A 96 3.53 16.17 -4.14
N ASN A 97 4.49 15.38 -4.66
CA ASN A 97 5.39 14.59 -3.83
C ASN A 97 6.26 15.48 -2.94
N ALA A 98 6.76 16.60 -3.47
CA ALA A 98 7.54 17.57 -2.69
C ALA A 98 6.72 18.22 -1.56
N GLN A 99 5.45 18.57 -1.81
CA GLN A 99 4.54 19.10 -0.78
C GLN A 99 4.26 18.08 0.32
N LEU A 100 4.01 16.83 -0.05
CA LEU A 100 3.78 15.74 0.92
C LEU A 100 5.05 15.43 1.71
N GLN A 101 6.23 15.46 1.08
CA GLN A 101 7.49 15.29 1.76
C GLN A 101 7.68 16.34 2.87
N GLN A 102 7.35 17.59 2.60
CA GLN A 102 7.36 18.66 3.59
C GLN A 102 6.33 18.44 4.69
N MET A 103 5.08 18.16 4.32
CA MET A 103 3.96 17.96 5.26
C MET A 103 4.25 16.83 6.26
N PHE A 104 4.82 15.73 5.78
CA PHE A 104 5.17 14.57 6.59
C PHE A 104 6.61 14.61 7.14
N GLN A 105 7.34 15.71 6.93
CA GLN A 105 8.71 15.93 7.43
C GLN A 105 9.67 14.78 7.07
N VAL A 106 9.55 14.23 5.87
CA VAL A 106 10.37 13.10 5.41
C VAL A 106 11.78 13.57 5.11
N ARG A 107 12.78 13.00 5.79
CA ARG A 107 14.20 13.36 5.70
C ARG A 107 15.07 12.30 5.03
N GLY A 108 14.51 11.14 4.71
CA GLY A 108 15.26 10.04 4.13
C GLY A 108 14.36 8.98 3.52
N TYR A 109 14.96 8.03 2.84
CA TYR A 109 14.26 6.98 2.10
C TYR A 109 14.85 5.59 2.42
N PRO A 110 14.02 4.54 2.46
CA PRO A 110 12.56 4.58 2.38
C PRO A 110 11.93 5.14 3.66
N THR A 111 10.83 5.86 3.50
CA THR A 111 9.95 6.22 4.60
C THR A 111 8.52 5.86 4.22
N ILE A 112 7.80 5.21 5.12
CA ILE A 112 6.38 4.91 4.97
C ILE A 112 5.63 5.65 6.06
N TRP A 113 4.66 6.47 5.67
CA TRP A 113 3.71 7.09 6.57
C TRP A 113 2.34 6.44 6.46
N PHE A 114 1.68 6.26 7.58
CA PHE A 114 0.26 5.92 7.65
C PHE A 114 -0.52 7.18 7.99
N ALA A 115 -1.54 7.48 7.19
CA ALA A 115 -2.35 8.68 7.38
C ALA A 115 -3.84 8.36 7.21
N GLU A 116 -4.66 8.84 8.16
CA GLU A 116 -6.10 8.71 8.06
C GLU A 116 -6.69 9.95 7.40
N PRO A 117 -7.30 9.84 6.20
CA PRO A 117 -7.98 10.96 5.60
C PRO A 117 -9.31 11.21 6.31
N THR A 118 -9.55 12.46 6.70
CA THR A 118 -10.81 12.91 7.28
C THR A 118 -11.33 14.11 6.51
N LYS A 119 -12.65 14.22 6.39
CA LYS A 119 -13.30 15.37 5.75
C LYS A 119 -14.03 16.17 6.80
N LYS A 120 -13.63 17.44 6.98
CA LYS A 120 -14.26 18.40 7.88
C LYS A 120 -14.45 19.72 7.15
N ASP A 121 -15.66 20.27 7.19
CA ASP A 121 -16.01 21.55 6.56
C ASP A 121 -15.61 21.65 5.08
N GLY A 122 -15.80 20.56 4.33
CA GLY A 122 -15.45 20.47 2.92
C GLY A 122 -13.95 20.27 2.64
N LYS A 123 -13.08 20.39 3.66
CA LYS A 123 -11.63 20.20 3.55
C LYS A 123 -11.24 18.79 3.93
N VAL A 124 -10.23 18.28 3.24
CA VAL A 124 -9.61 16.99 3.56
C VAL A 124 -8.34 17.21 4.36
N ASN A 125 -8.23 16.50 5.48
CA ASN A 125 -7.04 16.46 6.32
C ASN A 125 -6.47 15.05 6.30
N LEU A 126 -5.14 14.94 6.32
CA LEU A 126 -4.41 13.68 6.44
C LEU A 126 -3.83 13.60 7.86
N ASN A 127 -4.54 12.90 8.74
CA ASN A 127 -4.10 12.74 10.13
C ASN A 127 -2.99 11.68 10.19
N GLN A 128 -1.83 12.07 10.69
CA GLN A 128 -0.67 11.19 10.82
C GLN A 128 -0.91 10.16 11.92
N LEU A 129 -0.84 8.86 11.57
CA LEU A 129 -0.96 7.75 12.52
C LEU A 129 0.40 7.27 13.05
N GLY A 130 1.43 7.37 12.22
CA GLY A 130 2.79 6.97 12.52
C GLY A 130 3.56 6.61 11.26
N SER A 131 4.85 6.38 11.41
CA SER A 131 5.74 6.07 10.29
C SER A 131 6.62 4.86 10.57
N SER A 132 7.08 4.23 9.48
CA SER A 132 8.04 3.14 9.46
C SER A 132 9.03 3.33 8.32
N GLY A 133 10.05 2.47 8.28
CA GLY A 133 11.00 2.39 7.19
C GLY A 133 11.31 0.93 6.85
N TYR A 134 12.56 0.67 6.45
CA TYR A 134 13.01 -0.71 6.33
C TYR A 134 13.23 -1.33 7.72
N VAL A 135 12.64 -2.50 7.92
CA VAL A 135 12.82 -3.33 9.12
C VAL A 135 13.24 -4.71 8.65
N ALA A 136 14.36 -5.22 9.17
CA ALA A 136 14.81 -6.56 8.88
C ALA A 136 13.90 -7.62 9.51
N GLY A 137 13.73 -8.77 8.85
CA GLY A 137 12.90 -9.87 9.35
C GLY A 137 11.70 -10.21 8.46
N GLY A 138 11.64 -9.61 7.26
CA GLY A 138 10.64 -9.94 6.25
C GLY A 138 9.25 -9.36 6.53
N PRO A 139 8.23 -9.82 5.77
CA PRO A 139 6.90 -9.22 5.81
C PRO A 139 6.21 -9.38 7.18
N ALA A 140 6.32 -10.51 7.84
CA ALA A 140 5.66 -10.75 9.13
C ALA A 140 6.08 -9.74 10.18
N LYS A 141 7.41 -9.50 10.30
CA LYS A 141 7.95 -8.54 11.28
C LYS A 141 7.57 -7.10 10.94
N TRP A 142 7.61 -6.76 9.67
CA TRP A 142 7.23 -5.43 9.21
C TRP A 142 5.73 -5.16 9.44
N LEU A 143 4.87 -6.14 9.14
CA LEU A 143 3.41 -6.06 9.33
C LEU A 143 3.00 -5.96 10.80
N GLU A 144 3.75 -6.58 11.71
CA GLU A 144 3.56 -6.39 13.16
C GLU A 144 3.65 -4.90 13.54
N GLY A 145 4.71 -4.21 13.09
CA GLY A 145 4.89 -2.78 13.31
C GLY A 145 3.80 -1.92 12.61
N ALA A 146 3.42 -2.27 11.40
CA ALA A 146 2.36 -1.60 10.68
C ALA A 146 1.01 -1.69 11.41
N ASN A 147 0.65 -2.85 11.94
CA ASN A 147 -0.58 -3.04 12.72
C ASN A 147 -0.58 -2.23 14.01
N GLN A 148 0.58 -2.09 14.69
CA GLN A 148 0.70 -1.22 15.86
C GLN A 148 0.45 0.24 15.52
N ILE A 149 0.95 0.72 14.36
CA ILE A 149 0.70 2.09 13.90
C ILE A 149 -0.79 2.27 13.56
N LEU A 150 -1.41 1.31 12.88
CA LEU A 150 -2.83 1.38 12.54
C LEU A 150 -3.76 1.38 13.75
N ALA A 151 -3.32 0.83 14.89
CA ALA A 151 -4.07 0.89 16.14
C ALA A 151 -4.22 2.33 16.69
N ASN A 152 -3.44 3.31 16.19
CA ASN A 152 -3.58 4.73 16.53
C ASN A 152 -4.77 5.40 15.81
N LYS A 153 -5.46 4.70 14.93
CA LYS A 153 -6.67 5.19 14.28
C LYS A 153 -7.76 5.44 15.33
N LYS A 154 -8.35 6.64 15.28
CA LYS A 154 -9.40 7.08 16.23
C LYS A 154 -10.80 6.87 15.66
#